data_2090a6f8fbee26a48e6ee91d7ef56837
#
_entry.id   2090a6f8fbee26a48e6ee91d7ef56837
#
_cell.length_a   1.000
_cell.length_b   1.000
_cell.length_c   1.000
_cell.angle_alpha   90.00
_cell.angle_beta   90.00
_cell.angle_gamma   90.00
#
_symmetry.space_group_name_H-M   'P 1'
#
loop_
_entity.id
_entity.type
_entity.pdbx_description
1 polymer ?
#
loop_
_entity_poly.entity_id
_entity_poly.type
_entity_poly.pdbx_seq_one_letter_code
_entity_poly.pdbx_strand_id
1 'polypeptide(L)'
;MFTEEEPDICPREYKSSILTMFMRIDRRFMAKCFGQMQELGIYPGQIPVLGLLSYRDGLSQREIAEKLHIKPPTVNVTVQRLEKAGFLYRKADEKDQRISRIY
;
A
#
# COMPACT_ATOMS: atom_id res chain seq x y z
N MET A 1 -2.54 12.89 0.75
CA MET A 1 -2.41 12.85 2.19
C MET A 1 -3.54 13.60 2.83
N PHE A 2 -4.07 13.12 3.93
CA PHE A 2 -5.29 13.67 4.52
C PHE A 2 -4.98 14.86 5.40
N THR A 3 -5.55 16.02 5.07
CA THR A 3 -5.47 17.23 5.88
C THR A 3 -6.89 17.69 6.19
N GLU A 4 -7.08 18.47 7.24
CA GLU A 4 -8.39 19.02 7.57
C GLU A 4 -8.85 20.04 6.52
N GLU A 5 -7.91 20.61 5.80
CA GLU A 5 -8.15 21.59 4.72
C GLU A 5 -8.25 20.95 3.35
N GLU A 6 -8.49 19.65 3.30
CA GLU A 6 -8.63 18.94 2.05
C GLU A 6 -9.66 19.62 1.14
N PRO A 7 -9.35 19.84 -0.14
CA PRO A 7 -10.33 20.46 -1.03
C PRO A 7 -11.59 19.62 -1.05
N ASP A 8 -12.72 20.31 -1.03
CA ASP A 8 -14.03 19.69 -1.02
C ASP A 8 -14.32 19.14 -2.41
N ILE A 9 -13.91 17.88 -2.64
CA ILE A 9 -14.14 17.20 -3.91
C ILE A 9 -15.57 16.70 -4.07
N CYS A 10 -16.35 16.73 -2.98
CA CYS A 10 -17.78 16.39 -3.02
C CYS A 10 -18.60 17.66 -3.06
N PRO A 11 -19.54 17.80 -4.01
CA PRO A 11 -20.49 18.90 -3.98
C PRO A 11 -21.22 18.96 -2.64
N ARG A 12 -21.59 20.18 -2.23
CA ARG A 12 -22.26 20.39 -0.93
C ARG A 12 -23.50 19.52 -0.75
N GLU A 13 -24.21 19.27 -1.83
CA GLU A 13 -25.42 18.45 -1.83
C GLU A 13 -25.19 17.01 -1.40
N TYR A 14 -23.93 16.53 -1.47
CA TYR A 14 -23.57 15.17 -1.06
C TYR A 14 -22.94 15.09 0.32
N LYS A 15 -22.77 16.23 1.02
CA LYS A 15 -22.10 16.25 2.32
C LYS A 15 -22.80 15.43 3.40
N SER A 16 -24.12 15.26 3.29
CA SER A 16 -24.89 14.45 4.22
C SER A 16 -25.28 13.09 3.64
N SER A 17 -24.75 12.72 2.48
CA SER A 17 -25.04 11.45 1.85
C SER A 17 -24.31 10.31 2.54
N ILE A 18 -24.77 9.09 2.30
CA ILE A 18 -24.13 7.86 2.79
C ILE A 18 -22.68 7.78 2.29
N LEU A 19 -22.45 8.17 1.04
CA LEU A 19 -21.12 8.18 0.45
C LEU A 19 -20.18 9.11 1.21
N THR A 20 -20.64 10.31 1.53
CA THR A 20 -19.83 11.28 2.29
C THR A 20 -19.53 10.75 3.70
N MET A 21 -20.50 10.14 4.35
CA MET A 21 -20.29 9.52 5.67
C MET A 21 -19.29 8.39 5.59
N PHE A 22 -19.37 7.57 4.56
CA PHE A 22 -18.43 6.48 4.33
C PHE A 22 -17.01 7.01 4.14
N MET A 23 -16.85 8.06 3.35
CA MET A 23 -15.54 8.69 3.12
C MET A 23 -14.97 9.30 4.40
N ARG A 24 -15.81 9.86 5.26
CA ARG A 24 -15.37 10.40 6.55
C ARG A 24 -14.89 9.29 7.50
N ILE A 25 -15.60 8.20 7.56
CA ILE A 25 -15.23 7.05 8.39
C ILE A 25 -13.92 6.46 7.90
N ASP A 26 -13.80 6.28 6.59
CA ASP A 26 -12.58 5.76 5.97
C ASP A 26 -11.37 6.63 6.29
N ARG A 27 -11.53 7.94 6.18
CA ARG A 27 -10.45 8.89 6.50
C ARG A 27 -10.04 8.83 7.96
N ARG A 28 -10.98 8.76 8.89
CA ARG A 28 -10.68 8.62 10.32
C ARG A 28 -9.99 7.31 10.64
N PHE A 29 -10.46 6.24 10.04
CA PHE A 29 -9.87 4.93 10.22
C PHE A 29 -8.43 4.92 9.69
N MET A 30 -8.21 5.44 8.49
CA MET A 30 -6.88 5.51 7.89
C MET A 30 -5.94 6.38 8.71
N ALA A 31 -6.39 7.51 9.23
CA ALA A 31 -5.56 8.38 10.07
C ALA A 31 -5.12 7.67 11.35
N LYS A 32 -6.02 6.91 11.98
CA LYS A 32 -5.72 6.14 13.18
C LYS A 32 -4.74 5.01 12.89
N CYS A 33 -4.97 4.27 11.82
CA CYS A 33 -4.07 3.19 11.40
C CYS A 33 -2.70 3.73 11.02
N PHE A 34 -2.65 4.90 10.40
CA PHE A 34 -1.42 5.56 10.00
C PHE A 34 -0.50 5.82 11.20
N GLY A 35 -1.06 6.36 12.29
CA GLY A 35 -0.29 6.62 13.50
C GLY A 35 0.31 5.34 14.08
N GLN A 36 -0.46 4.26 14.13
CA GLN A 36 0.02 2.96 14.61
C GLN A 36 1.09 2.36 13.69
N MET A 37 0.94 2.52 12.39
CA MET A 37 1.89 2.00 11.42
C MET A 37 3.22 2.72 11.44
N GLN A 38 3.22 4.03 11.71
CA GLN A 38 4.46 4.78 11.83
C GLN A 38 5.33 4.25 12.97
N GLU A 39 4.72 3.83 14.07
CA GLU A 39 5.44 3.22 15.19
C GLU A 39 6.15 1.93 14.77
N LEU A 40 5.57 1.21 13.82
CA LEU A 40 6.13 -0.03 13.28
C LEU A 40 7.10 0.21 12.11
N GLY A 41 7.24 1.47 11.66
CA GLY A 41 8.09 1.80 10.52
C GLY A 41 7.44 1.52 9.16
N ILE A 42 6.13 1.39 9.13
CA ILE A 42 5.38 1.15 7.90
C ILE A 42 4.75 2.45 7.41
N TYR A 43 4.87 2.74 6.12
CA TYR A 43 4.29 3.92 5.48
C TYR A 43 3.09 3.53 4.62
N PRO A 44 2.12 4.45 4.41
CA PRO A 44 0.88 4.13 3.68
C PRO A 44 1.10 3.55 2.28
N GLY A 45 2.11 4.04 1.56
CA GLY A 45 2.41 3.54 0.22
C GLY A 45 2.90 2.10 0.21
N GLN A 46 3.30 1.56 1.36
CA GLN A 46 3.78 0.19 1.51
C GLN A 46 2.65 -0.79 1.84
N ILE A 47 1.52 -0.29 2.35
CA ILE A 47 0.41 -1.13 2.80
C ILE A 47 -0.13 -2.03 1.67
N PRO A 48 -0.39 -1.53 0.46
CA PRO A 48 -0.90 -2.39 -0.61
C PRO A 48 0.03 -3.55 -0.93
N VAL A 49 1.34 -3.33 -0.91
CA VAL A 49 2.31 -4.39 -1.17
C VAL A 49 2.28 -5.43 -0.07
N LEU A 50 2.32 -5.01 1.19
CA LEU A 50 2.24 -5.93 2.31
C LEU A 50 0.92 -6.68 2.34
N GLY A 51 -0.18 -6.01 2.06
CA GLY A 51 -1.50 -6.61 1.99
C GLY A 51 -1.57 -7.69 0.93
N LEU A 52 -1.05 -7.40 -0.26
CA LEU A 52 -1.02 -8.39 -1.35
C LEU A 52 -0.17 -9.59 -0.99
N LEU A 53 1.01 -9.38 -0.41
CA LEU A 53 1.90 -10.47 -0.02
C LEU A 53 1.36 -11.30 1.14
N SER A 54 0.60 -10.70 2.04
CA SER A 54 -0.05 -11.46 3.11
C SER A 54 -1.12 -12.41 2.57
N TYR A 55 -1.71 -12.03 1.45
CA TYR A 55 -2.72 -12.84 0.79
C TYR A 55 -2.10 -13.87 -0.15
N ARG A 56 -1.02 -13.51 -0.84
CA ARG A 56 -0.36 -14.37 -1.80
C ARG A 56 1.15 -14.10 -1.84
N ASP A 57 1.90 -15.05 -1.37
CA ASP A 57 3.37 -15.02 -1.28
C ASP A 57 4.02 -15.40 -2.61
N GLY A 58 5.30 -15.08 -2.73
CA GLY A 58 6.11 -15.55 -3.85
C GLY A 58 5.86 -14.84 -5.17
N LEU A 59 5.28 -13.67 -5.15
CA LEU A 59 5.06 -12.88 -6.35
C LEU A 59 6.35 -12.21 -6.81
N SER A 60 6.52 -12.09 -8.13
CA SER A 60 7.58 -11.25 -8.69
C SER A 60 7.21 -9.79 -8.57
N GLN A 61 8.20 -8.89 -8.66
CA GLN A 61 7.93 -7.46 -8.66
C GLN A 61 7.01 -7.04 -9.79
N ARG A 62 7.16 -7.68 -10.95
CA ARG A 62 6.30 -7.41 -12.10
C ARG A 62 4.86 -7.78 -11.81
N GLU A 63 4.64 -8.95 -11.21
CA GLU A 63 3.29 -9.38 -10.84
C GLU A 63 2.67 -8.45 -9.81
N ILE A 64 3.45 -7.96 -8.84
CA ILE A 64 2.99 -6.98 -7.86
C ILE A 64 2.58 -5.69 -8.56
N ALA A 65 3.40 -5.20 -9.47
CA ALA A 65 3.11 -3.98 -10.23
C ALA A 65 1.81 -4.10 -11.03
N GLU A 66 1.62 -5.23 -11.69
CA GLU A 66 0.43 -5.49 -12.48
C GLU A 66 -0.84 -5.58 -11.61
N LYS A 67 -0.75 -6.30 -10.49
CA LYS A 67 -1.91 -6.48 -9.60
C LYS A 67 -2.33 -5.20 -8.88
N LEU A 68 -1.36 -4.39 -8.50
CA LEU A 68 -1.63 -3.14 -7.77
C LEU A 68 -1.76 -1.92 -8.68
N HIS A 69 -1.57 -2.10 -9.99
CA HIS A 69 -1.61 -1.01 -10.97
C HIS A 69 -0.66 0.13 -10.61
N ILE A 70 0.55 -0.22 -10.17
CA ILE A 70 1.62 0.72 -9.89
C ILE A 70 2.79 0.48 -10.86
N LYS A 71 3.58 1.54 -11.06
CA LYS A 71 4.73 1.45 -11.96
C LYS A 71 5.83 0.58 -11.35
N PRO A 72 6.50 -0.25 -12.15
CA PRO A 72 7.56 -1.13 -11.66
C PRO A 72 8.66 -0.43 -10.85
N PRO A 73 9.15 0.76 -11.21
CA PRO A 73 10.14 1.45 -10.38
C PRO A 73 9.63 1.76 -8.97
N THR A 74 8.34 2.11 -8.83
CA THR A 74 7.73 2.37 -7.54
C THR A 74 7.68 1.11 -6.69
N VAL A 75 7.31 -0.03 -7.29
CA VAL A 75 7.32 -1.32 -6.61
C VAL A 75 8.72 -1.66 -6.13
N ASN A 76 9.74 -1.46 -6.97
CA ASN A 76 11.12 -1.75 -6.61
C ASN A 76 11.57 -0.96 -5.39
N VAL A 77 11.28 0.34 -5.35
CA VAL A 77 11.64 1.20 -4.21
C VAL A 77 10.91 0.74 -2.94
N THR A 78 9.61 0.45 -3.05
CA THR A 78 8.80 0.00 -1.93
C THR A 78 9.32 -1.33 -1.37
N VAL A 79 9.60 -2.28 -2.25
CA VAL A 79 10.12 -3.60 -1.87
C VAL A 79 11.49 -3.47 -1.20
N GLN A 80 12.37 -2.63 -1.73
CA GLN A 80 13.69 -2.40 -1.12
C GLN A 80 13.57 -1.85 0.30
N ARG A 81 12.67 -0.89 0.51
CA ARG A 81 12.45 -0.30 1.82
C ARG A 81 11.89 -1.32 2.83
N LEU A 82 10.94 -2.12 2.38
CA LEU A 82 10.33 -3.15 3.22
C LEU A 82 11.32 -4.28 3.54
N GLU A 83 12.15 -4.65 2.58
CA GLU A 83 13.20 -5.63 2.79
C GLU A 83 14.20 -5.14 3.83
N LYS A 84 14.64 -3.90 3.70
CA LYS A 84 15.58 -3.28 4.63
C LYS A 84 15.00 -3.18 6.04
N ALA A 85 13.70 -2.95 6.15
CA ALA A 85 12.99 -2.88 7.42
C ALA A 85 12.68 -4.27 8.01
N GLY A 86 12.91 -5.34 7.29
CA GLY A 86 12.70 -6.70 7.77
C GLY A 86 11.30 -7.26 7.60
N PHE A 87 10.44 -6.60 6.84
CA PHE A 87 9.06 -7.06 6.64
C PHE A 87 8.91 -8.09 5.53
N LEU A 88 9.85 -8.16 4.62
CA LEU A 88 9.83 -9.12 3.53
C LEU A 88 11.26 -9.48 3.13
N TYR A 89 11.39 -10.51 2.30
CA TYR A 89 12.69 -10.88 1.74
C TYR A 89 12.53 -11.28 0.27
N ARG A 90 13.63 -11.22 -0.44
CA ARG A 90 13.70 -11.63 -1.84
C ARG A 90 14.40 -12.98 -1.94
N LYS A 91 13.91 -13.78 -2.89
CA LYS A 91 14.54 -15.04 -3.23
C LYS A 91 14.51 -15.23 -4.74
N ALA A 92 15.62 -15.63 -5.33
CA ALA A 92 15.66 -15.91 -6.75
C ALA A 92 14.74 -17.09 -7.07
N ASP A 93 14.06 -16.98 -8.24
CA ASP A 93 13.22 -18.07 -8.73
C ASP A 93 14.08 -19.32 -9.01
N GLU A 94 13.60 -20.48 -8.63
CA GLU A 94 14.32 -21.73 -8.81
C GLU A 94 14.61 -22.05 -10.29
N LYS A 95 13.69 -21.67 -11.17
CA LYS A 95 13.79 -21.98 -12.60
C LYS A 95 14.46 -20.87 -13.41
N ASP A 96 14.38 -19.63 -12.95
CA ASP A 96 14.96 -18.48 -13.64
C ASP A 96 15.51 -17.49 -12.62
N GLN A 97 16.83 -17.52 -12.41
CA GLN A 97 17.49 -16.68 -11.41
C GLN A 97 17.42 -15.17 -11.73
N ARG A 98 17.00 -14.81 -12.94
CA ARG A 98 16.78 -13.39 -13.27
C ARG A 98 15.53 -12.83 -12.65
N ILE A 99 14.65 -13.70 -12.16
CA ILE A 99 13.39 -13.31 -11.51
C ILE A 99 13.58 -13.39 -10.02
N SER A 100 13.31 -12.28 -9.32
CA SER A 100 13.25 -12.25 -7.87
C SER A 100 11.80 -12.40 -7.41
N ARG A 101 11.57 -13.32 -6.50
CA ARG A 101 10.27 -13.49 -5.88
C ARG A 101 10.27 -12.90 -4.48
N ILE A 102 9.15 -12.34 -4.09
CA ILE A 102 8.99 -11.57 -2.86
C ILE A 102 8.16 -12.39 -1.86
N TYR A 103 8.66 -12.51 -0.65
CA TYR A 103 8.02 -13.29 0.42
C TYR A 103 7.83 -12.48 1.68
#